data_e407afb15fce9672186ac7eed7dbf426
#
_entry.id   e407afb15fce9672186ac7eed7dbf426
#
_cell.length_a   1.000
_cell.length_b   1.000
_cell.length_c   1.000
_cell.angle_alpha   90.00
_cell.angle_beta   90.00
_cell.angle_gamma   90.00
#
_symmetry.space_group_name_H-M   'P 1'
#
loop_
_entity.id
_entity.type
_entity.pdbx_description
1 polymer ?
#
loop_
_entity_poly.entity_id
_entity_poly.type
_entity_poly.pdbx_seq_one_letter_code
_entity_poly.pdbx_strand_id
1 'polypeptide(L)'
;MKRILTYGDSNTWGFDPETWGAVPMTLERYPEDIRWTGLLQKALGKDVLVLEEGLCGRTTAFDDEECDGRNGLATLPAILKASQPLDAAIVMLGTNDCKSAFNASSKEITAGLELCLKKFLDVVTPENILLISPLYLETAAFDFGFNERSISVSRELKRDYKDLAEKYHTAFLAASDYVKASSLDGQHLTEEGHRALCEVVLKSIVSMDMKK
;
A
#
# COMPACT_ATOMS: atom_id res chain seq x y z
N MET A 1 -20.51 -13.94 -0.70
CA MET A 1 -19.60 -12.97 -1.36
C MET A 1 -18.46 -12.70 -0.39
N LYS A 2 -17.23 -13.06 -0.76
CA LYS A 2 -16.01 -12.81 0.02
C LYS A 2 -15.63 -11.33 -0.03
N ARG A 3 -14.97 -10.84 1.01
CA ARG A 3 -14.58 -9.43 1.12
C ARG A 3 -13.08 -9.31 1.39
N ILE A 4 -12.39 -8.60 0.52
CA ILE A 4 -10.96 -8.32 0.61
C ILE A 4 -10.77 -6.83 0.83
N LEU A 5 -10.09 -6.45 1.89
CA LEU A 5 -9.73 -5.05 2.14
C LEU A 5 -8.34 -4.76 1.57
N THR A 6 -8.22 -3.80 0.66
CA THR A 6 -6.94 -3.25 0.21
C THR A 6 -6.67 -1.96 0.97
N TYR A 7 -5.68 -1.98 1.86
CA TYR A 7 -5.34 -0.86 2.73
C TYR A 7 -3.97 -0.29 2.37
N GLY A 8 -3.92 0.99 2.00
CA GLY A 8 -2.66 1.58 1.55
C GLY A 8 -2.72 3.09 1.35
N ASP A 9 -1.69 3.60 0.70
CA ASP A 9 -1.48 5.01 0.39
C ASP A 9 -2.00 5.39 -1.02
N SER A 10 -1.37 6.40 -1.64
CA SER A 10 -1.68 6.86 -3.00
C SER A 10 -1.51 5.77 -4.07
N ASN A 11 -0.56 4.85 -3.92
CA ASN A 11 -0.38 3.74 -4.84
C ASN A 11 -1.55 2.73 -4.77
N THR A 12 -2.21 2.61 -3.62
CA THR A 12 -3.43 1.81 -3.47
C THR A 12 -4.67 2.59 -3.90
N TRP A 13 -4.70 3.90 -3.65
CA TRP A 13 -5.75 4.78 -4.14
C TRP A 13 -5.78 4.83 -5.69
N GLY A 14 -4.61 4.74 -6.32
CA GLY A 14 -4.44 4.80 -7.77
C GLY A 14 -4.16 6.21 -8.26
N PHE A 15 -3.26 6.93 -7.59
CA PHE A 15 -2.81 8.25 -8.01
C PHE A 15 -2.17 8.19 -9.40
N ASP A 16 -2.57 9.14 -10.28
CA ASP A 16 -2.02 9.29 -11.62
C ASP A 16 -0.88 10.31 -11.62
N PRO A 17 0.40 9.87 -11.75
CA PRO A 17 1.55 10.78 -11.73
C PRO A 17 1.60 11.72 -12.94
N GLU A 18 0.89 11.44 -14.03
CA GLU A 18 0.86 12.31 -15.21
C GLU A 18 0.05 13.59 -14.95
N THR A 19 -0.81 13.59 -13.95
CA THR A 19 -1.63 14.76 -13.58
C THR A 19 -0.90 15.73 -12.66
N TRP A 20 0.25 15.32 -12.14
CA TRP A 20 1.11 16.20 -11.33
C TRP A 20 1.75 17.28 -12.21
N GLY A 21 1.54 18.53 -11.85
CA GLY A 21 2.03 19.68 -12.62
C GLY A 21 1.13 20.12 -13.78
N ALA A 22 0.00 19.46 -14.01
CA ALA A 22 -1.04 19.96 -14.90
C ALA A 22 -1.56 21.33 -14.41
N VAL A 23 -1.93 22.21 -15.32
CA VAL A 23 -2.50 23.54 -14.99
C VAL A 23 -3.93 23.63 -15.52
N PRO A 24 -4.95 23.75 -14.64
CA PRO A 24 -4.88 23.70 -13.18
C PRO A 24 -4.47 22.32 -12.66
N MET A 25 -3.78 22.29 -11.52
CA MET A 25 -3.38 21.02 -10.90
C MET A 25 -4.62 20.27 -10.41
N THR A 26 -4.93 19.17 -11.08
CA THR A 26 -5.98 18.25 -10.66
C THR A 26 -5.29 16.96 -10.22
N LEU A 27 -5.40 16.62 -8.93
CA LEU A 27 -4.97 15.31 -8.46
C LEU A 27 -6.00 14.29 -8.95
N GLU A 28 -5.64 13.55 -9.98
CA GLU A 28 -6.55 12.57 -10.58
C GLU A 28 -6.22 11.16 -10.11
N ARG A 29 -7.26 10.37 -10.08
CA ARG A 29 -7.22 8.96 -9.76
C ARG A 29 -7.37 8.16 -11.05
N TYR A 30 -6.49 7.20 -11.28
CA TYR A 30 -6.70 6.24 -12.37
C TYR A 30 -8.09 5.60 -12.29
N PRO A 31 -8.79 5.44 -13.41
CA PRO A 31 -10.07 4.74 -13.45
C PRO A 31 -9.94 3.28 -13.00
N GLU A 32 -11.06 2.64 -12.67
CA GLU A 32 -11.09 1.29 -12.11
C GLU A 32 -10.52 0.20 -13.03
N ASP A 33 -10.54 0.43 -14.34
CA ASP A 33 -9.98 -0.47 -15.35
C ASP A 33 -8.47 -0.29 -15.56
N ILE A 34 -7.83 0.64 -14.84
CA ILE A 34 -6.38 0.89 -14.83
C ILE A 34 -5.77 0.59 -13.45
N ARG A 35 -6.34 1.15 -12.37
CA ARG A 35 -5.76 0.97 -11.04
C ARG A 35 -5.79 -0.49 -10.58
N TRP A 36 -4.73 -0.94 -9.92
CA TRP A 36 -4.55 -2.35 -9.56
C TRP A 36 -5.69 -2.93 -8.72
N THR A 37 -6.30 -2.13 -7.85
CA THR A 37 -7.43 -2.54 -7.00
C THR A 37 -8.69 -2.81 -7.81
N GLY A 38 -9.00 -1.96 -8.81
CA GLY A 38 -10.11 -2.17 -9.72
C GLY A 38 -9.87 -3.34 -10.68
N LEU A 39 -8.64 -3.48 -11.21
CA LEU A 39 -8.25 -4.65 -12.01
C LEU A 39 -8.38 -5.95 -11.20
N LEU A 40 -8.01 -5.92 -9.91
CA LEU A 40 -8.16 -7.04 -9.00
C LEU A 40 -9.64 -7.41 -8.80
N GLN A 41 -10.51 -6.41 -8.58
CA GLN A 41 -11.96 -6.61 -8.51
C GLN A 41 -12.50 -7.28 -9.78
N LYS A 42 -12.08 -6.81 -10.94
CA LYS A 42 -12.49 -7.37 -12.24
C LYS A 42 -12.03 -8.82 -12.40
N ALA A 43 -10.79 -9.13 -12.01
CA ALA A 43 -10.23 -10.47 -12.12
C ALA A 43 -10.88 -11.49 -11.16
N LEU A 44 -11.23 -11.07 -9.95
CA LEU A 44 -11.88 -11.91 -8.94
C LEU A 44 -13.38 -12.10 -9.18
N GLY A 45 -14.00 -11.25 -10.00
CA GLY A 45 -15.40 -11.36 -10.39
C GLY A 45 -16.38 -11.03 -9.26
N LYS A 46 -17.64 -11.37 -9.47
CA LYS A 46 -18.77 -10.94 -8.64
C LYS A 46 -18.88 -11.63 -7.27
N ASP A 47 -18.20 -12.76 -7.09
CA ASP A 47 -18.26 -13.52 -5.84
C ASP A 47 -17.28 -12.99 -4.77
N VAL A 48 -16.46 -12.01 -5.13
CA VAL A 48 -15.53 -11.31 -4.26
C VAL A 48 -15.78 -9.80 -4.36
N LEU A 49 -15.77 -9.12 -3.22
CA LEU A 49 -15.81 -7.67 -3.14
C LEU A 49 -14.44 -7.16 -2.67
N VAL A 50 -13.79 -6.34 -3.49
CA VAL A 50 -12.57 -5.61 -3.12
C VAL A 50 -12.97 -4.26 -2.54
N LEU A 51 -12.68 -4.05 -1.27
CA LEU A 51 -12.87 -2.78 -0.58
C LEU A 51 -11.60 -1.94 -0.74
N GLU A 52 -11.73 -0.84 -1.46
CA GLU A 52 -10.60 0.04 -1.81
C GLU A 52 -10.40 1.12 -0.75
N GLU A 53 -9.46 0.93 0.16
CA GLU A 53 -9.10 1.85 1.25
C GLU A 53 -7.71 2.45 1.06
N GLY A 54 -7.45 2.96 -0.13
CA GLY A 54 -6.29 3.80 -0.44
C GLY A 54 -6.53 5.25 -0.04
N LEU A 55 -5.52 5.92 0.54
CA LEU A 55 -5.57 7.35 0.87
C LEU A 55 -4.22 8.00 0.58
N CYS A 56 -4.21 9.01 -0.31
CA CYS A 56 -2.99 9.75 -0.63
C CYS A 56 -2.34 10.33 0.63
N GLY A 57 -1.03 10.15 0.78
CA GLY A 57 -0.29 10.62 1.94
C GLY A 57 -0.38 9.73 3.19
N ARG A 58 -1.14 8.62 3.16
CA ARG A 58 -1.25 7.76 4.35
C ARG A 58 0.10 7.18 4.75
N THR A 59 0.42 7.33 6.03
CA THR A 59 1.57 6.74 6.71
C THR A 59 1.17 5.44 7.44
N THR A 60 2.13 4.73 7.99
CA THR A 60 1.84 3.59 8.89
C THR A 60 1.25 4.08 10.22
N ALA A 61 2.01 4.86 10.99
CA ALA A 61 1.62 5.33 12.32
C ALA A 61 2.18 6.71 12.66
N PHE A 62 2.60 7.48 11.65
CA PHE A 62 3.13 8.83 11.83
C PHE A 62 2.04 9.86 11.58
N ASP A 63 1.95 10.86 12.43
CA ASP A 63 1.10 12.03 12.19
C ASP A 63 1.80 12.96 11.20
N ASP A 64 1.07 13.39 10.17
CA ASP A 64 1.56 14.36 9.19
C ASP A 64 1.05 15.75 9.63
N GLU A 65 1.98 16.64 10.00
CA GLU A 65 1.65 17.99 10.49
C GLU A 65 1.03 18.87 9.41
N GLU A 66 1.27 18.55 8.14
CA GLU A 66 0.73 19.30 7.00
C GLU A 66 -0.63 18.79 6.53
N CYS A 67 -1.00 17.56 6.92
CA CYS A 67 -2.20 16.92 6.41
C CYS A 67 -2.85 15.97 7.42
N ASP A 68 -3.89 16.45 8.07
CA ASP A 68 -4.66 15.67 9.05
C ASP A 68 -5.20 14.35 8.50
N GLY A 69 -5.31 13.34 9.38
CA GLY A 69 -5.94 12.05 9.08
C GLY A 69 -5.08 11.11 8.24
N ARG A 70 -3.78 11.38 8.09
CA ARG A 70 -2.86 10.51 7.33
C ARG A 70 -2.28 9.38 8.17
N ASN A 71 -2.38 9.43 9.49
CA ASN A 71 -1.95 8.34 10.37
C ASN A 71 -2.84 7.11 10.15
N GLY A 72 -2.26 6.08 9.51
CA GLY A 72 -2.97 4.84 9.17
C GLY A 72 -3.44 4.10 10.41
N LEU A 73 -2.58 3.98 11.44
CA LEU A 73 -2.96 3.30 12.68
C LEU A 73 -4.15 3.97 13.38
N ALA A 74 -4.22 5.29 13.36
CA ALA A 74 -5.30 6.04 14.02
C ALA A 74 -6.64 5.84 13.30
N THR A 75 -6.65 5.76 11.97
CA THR A 75 -7.88 5.63 11.17
C THR A 75 -8.34 4.19 10.98
N LEU A 76 -7.42 3.21 11.06
CA LEU A 76 -7.67 1.80 10.77
C LEU A 76 -8.81 1.16 11.59
N PRO A 77 -8.97 1.40 12.92
CA PRO A 77 -10.04 0.75 13.68
C PRO A 77 -11.45 1.06 13.16
N ALA A 78 -11.70 2.30 12.72
CA ALA A 78 -12.98 2.70 12.16
C ALA A 78 -13.23 2.02 10.80
N ILE A 79 -12.20 1.94 9.96
CA ILE A 79 -12.24 1.27 8.66
C ILE A 79 -12.50 -0.22 8.83
N LEU A 80 -11.78 -0.91 9.72
CA LEU A 80 -11.99 -2.33 9.99
C LEU A 80 -13.41 -2.60 10.47
N LYS A 81 -13.94 -1.76 11.38
CA LYS A 81 -15.31 -1.89 11.88
C LYS A 81 -16.34 -1.76 10.75
N ALA A 82 -16.17 -0.81 9.83
CA ALA A 82 -17.07 -0.58 8.71
C ALA A 82 -16.99 -1.67 7.63
N SER A 83 -15.82 -2.31 7.49
CA SER A 83 -15.52 -3.26 6.42
C SER A 83 -15.93 -4.70 6.73
N GLN A 84 -16.22 -5.02 7.99
CA GLN A 84 -16.54 -6.40 8.39
C GLN A 84 -17.84 -6.95 7.76
N PRO A 85 -17.94 -8.29 7.60
CA PRO A 85 -16.88 -9.27 7.81
C PRO A 85 -15.82 -9.22 6.72
N LEU A 86 -14.55 -9.54 7.07
CA LEU A 86 -13.43 -9.59 6.13
C LEU A 86 -12.91 -11.04 6.02
N ASP A 87 -12.66 -11.47 4.78
CA ASP A 87 -12.05 -12.78 4.48
C ASP A 87 -10.54 -12.65 4.27
N ALA A 88 -10.06 -11.51 3.76
CA ALA A 88 -8.64 -11.25 3.56
C ALA A 88 -8.32 -9.74 3.64
N ALA A 89 -7.04 -9.44 3.83
CA ALA A 89 -6.51 -8.07 3.79
C ALA A 89 -5.22 -8.01 2.97
N ILE A 90 -5.05 -6.93 2.22
CA ILE A 90 -3.83 -6.59 1.48
C ILE A 90 -3.37 -5.23 1.98
N VAL A 91 -2.15 -5.17 2.50
CA VAL A 91 -1.62 -3.94 3.13
C VAL A 91 -0.36 -3.50 2.43
N MET A 92 -0.36 -2.29 1.86
CA MET A 92 0.80 -1.65 1.23
C MET A 92 0.92 -0.22 1.73
N LEU A 93 1.81 0.00 2.68
CA LEU A 93 2.12 1.29 3.32
C LEU A 93 3.62 1.44 3.52
N GLY A 94 4.07 2.65 3.82
CA GLY A 94 5.44 2.96 4.19
C GLY A 94 6.14 3.93 3.24
N THR A 95 5.57 4.22 2.07
CA THR A 95 6.14 5.19 1.13
C THR A 95 6.22 6.58 1.76
N ASN A 96 5.11 7.06 2.31
CA ASN A 96 5.03 8.41 2.90
C ASN A 96 5.85 8.55 4.18
N ASP A 97 6.01 7.47 4.93
CA ASP A 97 6.86 7.41 6.13
C ASP A 97 8.33 7.68 5.82
N CYS A 98 8.76 7.43 4.57
CA CYS A 98 10.11 7.74 4.09
C CYS A 98 10.35 9.24 3.82
N LYS A 99 9.33 10.12 3.91
CA LYS A 99 9.53 11.56 3.73
C LYS A 99 10.58 12.10 4.71
N SER A 100 11.38 13.03 4.23
CA SER A 100 12.48 13.63 5.00
C SER A 100 12.00 14.30 6.28
N ALA A 101 10.77 14.82 6.31
CA ALA A 101 10.14 15.44 7.48
C ALA A 101 10.04 14.48 8.67
N PHE A 102 9.76 13.20 8.44
CA PHE A 102 9.70 12.20 9.51
C PHE A 102 11.08 11.71 9.95
N ASN A 103 12.09 11.80 9.09
CA ASN A 103 13.44 11.32 9.35
C ASN A 103 13.50 9.88 9.95
N ALA A 104 12.50 9.06 9.63
CA ALA A 104 12.33 7.73 10.17
C ALA A 104 13.29 6.72 9.55
N SER A 105 13.69 5.73 10.32
CA SER A 105 14.40 4.55 9.85
C SER A 105 13.42 3.48 9.36
N SER A 106 13.89 2.54 8.54
CA SER A 106 13.09 1.39 8.10
C SER A 106 12.52 0.59 9.27
N LYS A 107 13.24 0.52 10.40
CA LYS A 107 12.79 -0.16 11.62
C LYS A 107 11.63 0.54 12.31
N GLU A 108 11.66 1.89 12.37
CA GLU A 108 10.56 2.68 12.94
C GLU A 108 9.32 2.58 12.08
N ILE A 109 9.47 2.65 10.75
CA ILE A 109 8.37 2.45 9.79
C ILE A 109 7.78 1.04 9.94
N THR A 110 8.63 0.02 10.02
CA THR A 110 8.20 -1.37 10.21
C THR A 110 7.48 -1.56 11.54
N ALA A 111 7.92 -0.89 12.61
CA ALA A 111 7.22 -0.91 13.90
C ALA A 111 5.82 -0.27 13.79
N GLY A 112 5.67 0.82 13.02
CA GLY A 112 4.37 1.42 12.71
C GLY A 112 3.45 0.46 11.95
N LEU A 113 3.99 -0.22 10.92
CA LEU A 113 3.25 -1.25 10.19
C LEU A 113 2.86 -2.43 11.07
N GLU A 114 3.75 -2.85 12.00
CA GLU A 114 3.43 -3.93 12.96
C GLU A 114 2.24 -3.58 13.84
N LEU A 115 2.11 -2.32 14.26
CA LEU A 115 0.93 -1.88 15.02
C LEU A 115 -0.35 -1.96 14.18
N CYS A 116 -0.31 -1.58 12.90
CA CYS A 116 -1.41 -1.76 11.97
C CYS A 116 -1.73 -3.26 11.78
N LEU A 117 -0.70 -4.09 11.55
CA LEU A 117 -0.86 -5.53 11.34
C LEU A 117 -1.58 -6.19 12.52
N LYS A 118 -1.25 -5.82 13.77
CA LYS A 118 -1.93 -6.34 14.96
C LYS A 118 -3.43 -6.05 14.95
N LYS A 119 -3.86 -4.90 14.40
CA LYS A 119 -5.29 -4.59 14.23
C LYS A 119 -5.96 -5.46 13.17
N PHE A 120 -5.25 -5.78 12.08
CA PHE A 120 -5.77 -6.72 11.09
C PHE A 120 -5.90 -8.13 11.66
N LEU A 121 -4.95 -8.58 12.48
CA LEU A 121 -4.97 -9.89 13.12
C LEU A 121 -6.12 -10.08 14.13
N ASP A 122 -6.71 -8.98 14.61
CA ASP A 122 -7.92 -9.05 15.44
C ASP A 122 -9.16 -9.49 14.64
N VAL A 123 -9.12 -9.42 13.28
CA VAL A 123 -10.30 -9.63 12.41
C VAL A 123 -10.06 -10.53 11.20
N VAL A 124 -8.81 -10.77 10.83
CA VAL A 124 -8.40 -11.63 9.69
C VAL A 124 -7.30 -12.57 10.16
N THR A 125 -7.36 -13.84 9.78
CA THR A 125 -6.31 -14.80 10.12
C THR A 125 -5.00 -14.51 9.38
N PRO A 126 -3.84 -14.81 9.97
CA PRO A 126 -2.54 -14.44 9.40
C PRO A 126 -2.33 -14.88 7.95
N GLU A 127 -2.72 -16.12 7.63
CA GLU A 127 -2.59 -16.70 6.29
C GLU A 127 -3.42 -15.99 5.21
N ASN A 128 -4.41 -15.17 5.61
CA ASN A 128 -5.25 -14.38 4.73
C ASN A 128 -4.85 -12.89 4.70
N ILE A 129 -3.68 -12.56 5.23
CA ILE A 129 -3.10 -11.21 5.15
C ILE A 129 -1.91 -11.23 4.20
N LEU A 130 -1.92 -10.35 3.19
CA LEU A 130 -0.80 -10.07 2.32
C LEU A 130 -0.16 -8.73 2.71
N LEU A 131 1.09 -8.77 3.21
CA LEU A 131 1.91 -7.59 3.39
C LEU A 131 2.70 -7.32 2.10
N ILE A 132 2.60 -6.10 1.60
CA ILE A 132 3.35 -5.65 0.43
C ILE A 132 4.33 -4.56 0.85
N SER A 133 5.64 -4.80 0.65
CA SER A 133 6.59 -3.70 0.75
C SER A 133 6.45 -2.78 -0.47
N PRO A 134 6.48 -1.44 -0.26
CA PRO A 134 6.25 -0.48 -1.34
C PRO A 134 7.32 -0.52 -2.43
N LEU A 135 7.13 0.31 -3.45
CA LEU A 135 8.12 0.58 -4.48
C LEU A 135 9.39 1.17 -3.85
N TYR A 136 10.52 0.98 -4.53
CA TYR A 136 11.69 1.79 -4.24
C TYR A 136 11.45 3.22 -4.73
N LEU A 137 11.79 4.18 -3.87
CA LEU A 137 11.83 5.58 -4.27
C LEU A 137 12.99 5.82 -5.22
N GLU A 138 12.79 6.73 -6.16
CA GLU A 138 13.79 7.17 -7.15
C GLU A 138 14.09 8.67 -6.95
N THR A 139 15.15 9.19 -7.59
CA THR A 139 15.60 10.58 -7.39
C THR A 139 14.57 11.62 -7.78
N ALA A 140 13.66 11.33 -8.69
CA ALA A 140 12.55 12.20 -9.04
C ALA A 140 11.61 12.49 -7.83
N ALA A 141 11.65 11.66 -6.78
CA ALA A 141 10.87 11.90 -5.58
C ALA A 141 11.40 13.06 -4.71
N PHE A 142 12.60 13.58 -4.98
CA PHE A 142 13.16 14.68 -4.18
C PHE A 142 12.31 15.95 -4.23
N ASP A 143 11.63 16.21 -5.32
CA ASP A 143 10.72 17.35 -5.46
C ASP A 143 9.43 17.20 -4.62
N PHE A 144 9.24 16.04 -3.97
CA PHE A 144 8.04 15.68 -3.22
C PHE A 144 8.30 15.40 -1.73
N GLY A 145 9.38 15.98 -1.20
CA GLY A 145 9.71 15.88 0.23
C GLY A 145 10.54 14.65 0.62
N PHE A 146 11.16 13.97 -0.36
CA PHE A 146 12.09 12.86 -0.15
C PHE A 146 13.55 13.30 -0.37
N ASN A 147 14.50 12.47 0.00
CA ASN A 147 15.93 12.70 -0.18
C ASN A 147 16.70 11.37 -0.36
N GLU A 148 18.03 11.42 -0.45
CA GLU A 148 18.86 10.21 -0.60
C GLU A 148 18.65 9.19 0.53
N ARG A 149 18.46 9.66 1.78
CA ARG A 149 18.14 8.78 2.91
C ARG A 149 16.80 8.08 2.69
N SER A 150 15.79 8.78 2.18
CA SER A 150 14.48 8.21 1.84
C SER A 150 14.59 7.05 0.86
N ILE A 151 15.43 7.21 -0.18
CA ILE A 151 15.69 6.13 -1.15
C ILE A 151 16.33 4.92 -0.45
N SER A 152 17.32 5.14 0.41
CA SER A 152 17.96 4.05 1.16
C SER A 152 16.98 3.33 2.07
N VAL A 153 16.18 4.08 2.83
CA VAL A 153 15.15 3.55 3.72
C VAL A 153 14.10 2.74 2.95
N SER A 154 13.61 3.25 1.81
CA SER A 154 12.62 2.54 0.98
C SER A 154 13.11 1.16 0.53
N ARG A 155 14.42 1.02 0.26
CA ARG A 155 15.03 -0.26 -0.12
C ARG A 155 15.16 -1.23 1.06
N GLU A 156 15.42 -0.71 2.26
CA GLU A 156 15.50 -1.52 3.47
C GLU A 156 14.15 -2.10 3.89
N LEU A 157 13.04 -1.40 3.61
CA LEU A 157 11.68 -1.85 3.94
C LEU A 157 11.37 -3.24 3.37
N LYS A 158 11.91 -3.59 2.20
CA LYS A 158 11.70 -4.92 1.63
C LYS A 158 12.11 -6.05 2.57
N ARG A 159 13.33 -5.95 3.13
CA ARG A 159 13.84 -6.95 4.10
C ARG A 159 13.03 -6.91 5.39
N ASP A 160 12.83 -5.73 5.94
CA ASP A 160 12.22 -5.57 7.25
C ASP A 160 10.73 -5.99 7.24
N TYR A 161 10.01 -5.76 6.14
CA TYR A 161 8.63 -6.24 5.98
C TYR A 161 8.55 -7.75 5.73
N LYS A 162 9.55 -8.31 5.04
CA LYS A 162 9.65 -9.76 4.90
C LYS A 162 9.84 -10.43 6.27
N ASP A 163 10.76 -9.91 7.09
CA ASP A 163 11.01 -10.41 8.44
C ASP A 163 9.74 -10.27 9.32
N LEU A 164 8.99 -9.15 9.16
CA LEU A 164 7.72 -8.94 9.85
C LEU A 164 6.66 -9.97 9.43
N ALA A 165 6.54 -10.23 8.13
CA ALA A 165 5.60 -11.21 7.59
C ALA A 165 5.93 -12.63 8.10
N GLU A 166 7.19 -13.01 8.10
CA GLU A 166 7.64 -14.29 8.66
C GLU A 166 7.32 -14.41 10.15
N LYS A 167 7.55 -13.36 10.93
CA LYS A 167 7.24 -13.29 12.37
C LYS A 167 5.77 -13.55 12.68
N TYR A 168 4.87 -13.04 11.84
CA TYR A 168 3.41 -13.14 12.03
C TYR A 168 2.75 -14.20 11.15
N HIS A 169 3.52 -14.96 10.38
CA HIS A 169 3.03 -16.00 9.45
C HIS A 169 2.04 -15.47 8.42
N THR A 170 2.23 -14.24 7.94
CA THR A 170 1.45 -13.65 6.85
C THR A 170 2.14 -13.89 5.51
N ALA A 171 1.39 -13.75 4.41
CA ALA A 171 2.00 -13.71 3.08
C ALA A 171 2.78 -12.40 2.87
N PHE A 172 3.82 -12.46 2.04
CA PHE A 172 4.66 -11.32 1.70
C PHE A 172 4.86 -11.19 0.19
N LEU A 173 4.85 -9.94 -0.27
CA LEU A 173 5.19 -9.54 -1.63
C LEU A 173 6.06 -8.28 -1.60
N ALA A 174 7.13 -8.23 -2.37
CA ALA A 174 7.85 -6.99 -2.61
C ALA A 174 7.39 -6.38 -3.94
N ALA A 175 6.68 -5.25 -3.92
CA ALA A 175 6.23 -4.59 -5.14
C ALA A 175 7.42 -4.19 -6.04
N SER A 176 8.52 -3.76 -5.42
CA SER A 176 9.78 -3.38 -6.09
C SER A 176 10.44 -4.49 -6.93
N ASP A 177 10.06 -5.77 -6.75
CA ASP A 177 10.57 -6.87 -7.58
C ASP A 177 9.88 -6.96 -8.94
N TYR A 178 8.73 -6.34 -9.09
CA TYR A 178 7.87 -6.46 -10.27
C TYR A 178 7.63 -5.14 -10.98
N VAL A 179 7.68 -4.02 -10.25
CA VAL A 179 7.35 -2.71 -10.77
C VAL A 179 8.33 -1.65 -10.26
N LYS A 180 8.51 -0.60 -11.05
CA LYS A 180 9.29 0.58 -10.69
C LYS A 180 8.36 1.78 -10.50
N ALA A 181 8.81 2.75 -9.73
CA ALA A 181 8.16 4.03 -9.64
C ALA A 181 8.21 4.80 -10.96
N SER A 182 7.21 5.64 -11.21
CA SER A 182 7.18 6.55 -12.35
C SER A 182 8.43 7.44 -12.37
N SER A 183 8.99 7.66 -13.55
CA SER A 183 10.09 8.61 -13.74
C SER A 183 9.65 10.06 -13.56
N LEU A 184 8.35 10.34 -13.53
CA LEU A 184 7.81 11.69 -13.37
C LEU A 184 7.93 12.18 -11.92
N ASP A 185 7.72 11.28 -10.94
CA ASP A 185 7.69 11.64 -9.54
C ASP A 185 8.46 10.69 -8.60
N GLY A 186 9.00 9.60 -9.12
CA GLY A 186 9.86 8.68 -8.38
C GLY A 186 9.19 7.90 -7.25
N GLN A 187 7.86 7.88 -7.17
CA GLN A 187 7.12 7.26 -6.05
C GLN A 187 5.83 6.55 -6.43
N HIS A 188 5.16 6.93 -7.52
CA HIS A 188 3.88 6.37 -7.89
C HIS A 188 3.97 5.33 -9.01
N LEU A 189 2.98 4.46 -9.07
CA LEU A 189 2.80 3.48 -10.13
C LEU A 189 2.37 4.16 -11.44
N THR A 190 2.93 3.70 -12.56
CA THR A 190 2.38 3.98 -13.90
C THR A 190 1.20 3.05 -14.19
N GLU A 191 0.50 3.28 -15.30
CA GLU A 191 -0.55 2.37 -15.79
C GLU A 191 -0.04 0.93 -15.93
N GLU A 192 1.15 0.73 -16.53
CA GLU A 192 1.76 -0.60 -16.62
C GLU A 192 2.14 -1.16 -15.26
N GLY A 193 2.60 -0.30 -14.34
CA GLY A 193 2.90 -0.66 -12.97
C GLY A 193 1.67 -1.18 -12.23
N HIS A 194 0.52 -0.54 -12.40
CA HIS A 194 -0.74 -1.00 -11.83
C HIS A 194 -1.15 -2.37 -12.37
N ARG A 195 -1.03 -2.61 -13.67
CA ARG A 195 -1.32 -3.93 -14.27
C ARG A 195 -0.40 -5.02 -13.73
N ALA A 196 0.91 -4.76 -13.72
CA ALA A 196 1.90 -5.72 -13.25
C ALA A 196 1.71 -6.04 -11.74
N LEU A 197 1.43 -5.02 -10.91
CA LEU A 197 1.15 -5.24 -9.49
C LEU A 197 -0.12 -6.08 -9.31
N CYS A 198 -1.19 -5.80 -10.05
CA CYS A 198 -2.42 -6.59 -10.00
C CYS A 198 -2.16 -8.07 -10.30
N GLU A 199 -1.39 -8.37 -11.35
CA GLU A 199 -1.09 -9.75 -11.74
C GLU A 199 -0.39 -10.56 -10.61
N VAL A 200 0.59 -9.95 -9.94
CA VAL A 200 1.32 -10.64 -8.88
C VAL A 200 0.53 -10.74 -7.58
N VAL A 201 -0.26 -9.72 -7.27
CA VAL A 201 -1.19 -9.73 -6.14
C VAL A 201 -2.25 -10.82 -6.35
N LEU A 202 -2.84 -10.91 -7.54
CA LEU A 202 -3.82 -11.93 -7.87
C LEU A 202 -3.26 -13.34 -7.68
N LYS A 203 -2.04 -13.60 -8.14
CA LYS A 203 -1.35 -14.89 -7.94
C LYS A 203 -1.18 -15.22 -6.45
N SER A 204 -0.81 -14.22 -5.65
CA SER A 204 -0.64 -14.37 -4.21
C SER A 204 -1.96 -14.69 -3.49
N ILE A 205 -3.06 -14.03 -3.89
CA ILE A 205 -4.39 -14.23 -3.28
C ILE A 205 -4.98 -15.58 -3.64
N VAL A 206 -4.82 -16.03 -4.90
CA VAL A 206 -5.33 -17.36 -5.34
C VAL A 206 -4.67 -18.50 -4.57
N SER A 207 -3.42 -18.30 -4.10
CA SER A 207 -2.72 -19.26 -3.25
C SER A 207 -3.17 -19.22 -1.76
N MET A 208 -3.88 -18.16 -1.36
CA MET A 208 -4.47 -18.05 -0.01
C MET A 208 -5.71 -18.95 0.06
N ASP A 209 -5.71 -19.87 1.02
CA ASP A 209 -6.89 -20.70 1.30
C ASP A 209 -7.94 -19.86 2.05
N MET A 210 -8.61 -18.97 1.32
CA MET A 210 -9.77 -18.26 1.86
C MET A 210 -10.89 -19.28 2.12
N LYS A 211 -10.78 -20.05 3.21
CA LYS A 211 -11.72 -21.10 3.58
C LYS A 211 -13.15 -20.58 3.60
N LYS A 212 -14.05 -21.37 3.04
CA LYS A 212 -15.50 -21.17 3.02
C LYS A 212 -16.09 -21.19 4.43
#